data_e6099d3bfd04d37136653fb813595840
#
_entry.id   e6099d3bfd04d37136653fb813595840
#
_cell.length_a   1.000
_cell.length_b   1.000
_cell.length_c   1.000
_cell.angle_alpha   90.00
_cell.angle_beta   90.00
_cell.angle_gamma   90.00
#
_symmetry.space_group_name_H-M   'P 1'
#
loop_
_entity.id
_entity.type
_entity.pdbx_description
1 polymer ?
#
loop_
_entity_poly.entity_id
_entity_poly.type
_entity_poly.pdbx_seq_one_letter_code
_entity_poly.pdbx_strand_id
1 'polypeptide(L)'
;MKAQWRKRIFLGAIAALLVSSLAFAPTAHADKVRDLVQVAGVRSNQLVGYGLVVGLDGTGDQTTQAPFTTQSLENMLKEFGVSIPSTGIQPQLKDVAAVTITAELPPFAKPGQTIDITVASIGNAKSLRGGELLMSPLRGADGNVYAVAQGSVVVGGVSASGKSGSSVQINISASGRIPNGASVERSVPNSFNKPGDIVLDLNAADFTTAGRIADAINHLYGAGTARPLDGGSVAVRGPVDASEKVAWLGAIESLDVNPGDAPARVIVNSRTGTVVIGSDVRVSAAAVAHGSIQVTISEQPQVSQPNALSSGGQTTVVPNSSVSISQSGGHMFKFGPGASLDSIVRAVNQVGATPTDLISILEALKQAGALHADLVVI
;
A
#
# COMPACT_ATOMS: atom_id res chain seq x y z
N MET A 1 -22.43 -45.33 50.59
CA MET A 1 -23.00 -44.33 49.70
C MET A 1 -22.18 -43.04 49.53
N LYS A 2 -21.42 -42.54 50.50
CA LYS A 2 -20.64 -41.29 50.42
C LYS A 2 -19.40 -41.33 49.49
N ALA A 3 -18.81 -42.50 49.22
CA ALA A 3 -17.60 -42.63 48.40
C ALA A 3 -17.87 -42.59 46.88
N GLN A 4 -19.05 -43.04 46.42
CA GLN A 4 -19.43 -43.02 45.02
C GLN A 4 -19.85 -41.61 44.55
N TRP A 5 -20.39 -40.80 45.42
CA TRP A 5 -20.81 -39.43 45.14
C TRP A 5 -19.61 -38.50 44.93
N ARG A 6 -18.56 -38.66 45.73
CA ARG A 6 -17.29 -37.94 45.59
C ARG A 6 -16.57 -38.23 44.25
N LYS A 7 -16.59 -39.52 43.80
CA LYS A 7 -16.01 -39.89 42.50
C LYS A 7 -16.75 -39.27 41.31
N ARG A 8 -18.09 -39.12 41.37
CA ARG A 8 -18.91 -38.50 40.33
C ARG A 8 -18.69 -37.00 40.26
N ILE A 9 -18.49 -36.31 41.37
CA ILE A 9 -18.16 -34.87 41.40
C ILE A 9 -16.75 -34.64 40.84
N PHE A 10 -15.80 -35.50 41.15
CA PHE A 10 -14.42 -35.40 40.65
C PHE A 10 -14.34 -35.65 39.13
N LEU A 11 -15.09 -36.62 38.60
CA LEU A 11 -15.17 -36.84 37.16
C LEU A 11 -15.88 -35.68 36.43
N GLY A 12 -16.91 -35.10 37.03
CA GLY A 12 -17.60 -33.93 36.46
C GLY A 12 -16.72 -32.68 36.43
N ALA A 13 -15.90 -32.47 37.47
CA ALA A 13 -14.95 -31.36 37.51
C ALA A 13 -13.81 -31.48 36.47
N ILE A 14 -13.31 -32.71 36.26
CA ILE A 14 -12.28 -33.00 35.26
C ILE A 14 -12.87 -32.82 33.83
N ALA A 15 -14.10 -33.28 33.60
CA ALA A 15 -14.77 -33.08 32.31
C ALA A 15 -15.05 -31.60 32.04
N ALA A 16 -15.46 -30.81 33.03
CA ALA A 16 -15.66 -29.37 32.93
C ALA A 16 -14.36 -28.60 32.66
N LEU A 17 -13.23 -29.02 33.25
CA LEU A 17 -11.91 -28.43 32.99
C LEU A 17 -11.39 -28.78 31.58
N LEU A 18 -11.66 -29.98 31.06
CA LEU A 18 -11.30 -30.39 29.70
C LEU A 18 -12.13 -29.65 28.65
N VAL A 19 -13.41 -29.36 28.88
CA VAL A 19 -14.26 -28.59 27.99
C VAL A 19 -13.88 -27.08 28.00
N SER A 20 -13.47 -26.55 29.16
CA SER A 20 -12.98 -25.17 29.28
C SER A 20 -11.64 -24.95 28.57
N SER A 21 -10.76 -25.94 28.46
CA SER A 21 -9.50 -25.79 27.73
C SER A 21 -9.64 -25.83 26.21
N LEU A 22 -10.75 -26.40 25.67
CA LEU A 22 -11.04 -26.36 24.22
C LEU A 22 -11.62 -25.00 23.75
N ALA A 23 -12.11 -24.15 24.67
CA ALA A 23 -12.73 -22.87 24.31
C ALA A 23 -11.75 -21.71 24.10
N PHE A 24 -10.44 -21.93 24.36
CA PHE A 24 -9.37 -20.95 24.16
C PHE A 24 -8.37 -21.37 23.07
N ALA A 25 -8.83 -21.99 21.99
CA ALA A 25 -8.00 -22.13 20.81
C ALA A 25 -7.86 -20.73 20.18
N PRO A 26 -6.65 -20.17 20.06
CA PRO A 26 -6.46 -18.92 19.30
C PRO A 26 -6.98 -19.17 17.89
N THR A 27 -7.85 -18.30 17.42
CA THR A 27 -8.31 -18.31 16.03
C THR A 27 -7.08 -18.07 15.17
N ALA A 28 -6.57 -19.12 14.52
CA ALA A 28 -5.55 -18.94 13.49
C ALA A 28 -6.18 -18.12 12.37
N HIS A 29 -5.69 -16.91 12.16
CA HIS A 29 -6.07 -16.09 11.02
C HIS A 29 -5.37 -16.69 9.80
N ALA A 30 -6.13 -17.40 8.98
CA ALA A 30 -5.66 -17.84 7.68
C ALA A 30 -6.11 -16.81 6.63
N ASP A 31 -5.15 -16.31 5.86
CA ASP A 31 -5.39 -15.42 4.74
C ASP A 31 -5.54 -16.23 3.45
N LYS A 32 -6.30 -15.71 2.50
CA LYS A 32 -6.41 -16.37 1.20
C LYS A 32 -5.17 -16.10 0.36
N VAL A 33 -4.76 -17.11 -0.42
CA VAL A 33 -3.59 -16.97 -1.33
C VAL A 33 -3.72 -15.73 -2.20
N ARG A 34 -4.92 -15.41 -2.73
CA ARG A 34 -5.16 -14.20 -3.54
C ARG A 34 -4.80 -12.88 -2.84
N ASP A 35 -4.87 -12.84 -1.50
CA ASP A 35 -4.58 -11.64 -0.71
C ASP A 35 -3.07 -11.53 -0.42
N LEU A 36 -2.35 -12.64 -0.56
CA LEU A 36 -0.91 -12.76 -0.30
C LEU A 36 -0.04 -12.65 -1.56
N VAL A 37 -0.59 -12.97 -2.74
CA VAL A 37 0.19 -13.05 -3.99
C VAL A 37 -0.45 -12.31 -5.15
N GLN A 38 0.37 -12.04 -6.17
CA GLN A 38 -0.04 -11.59 -7.50
C GLN A 38 0.53 -12.54 -8.55
N VAL A 39 -0.18 -12.69 -9.68
CA VAL A 39 0.33 -13.50 -10.78
C VAL A 39 1.40 -12.72 -11.55
N ALA A 40 2.59 -13.28 -11.67
CA ALA A 40 3.71 -12.65 -12.35
C ALA A 40 3.36 -12.29 -13.80
N GLY A 41 3.66 -11.04 -14.19
CA GLY A 41 3.37 -10.54 -15.54
C GLY A 41 1.90 -10.16 -15.77
N VAL A 42 1.04 -10.24 -14.76
CA VAL A 42 -0.33 -9.71 -14.77
C VAL A 42 -0.33 -8.38 -14.00
N ARG A 43 -0.19 -7.29 -14.71
CA ARG A 43 -0.13 -5.95 -14.11
C ARG A 43 -0.85 -4.92 -14.97
N SER A 44 -1.31 -3.84 -14.35
CA SER A 44 -1.72 -2.65 -15.07
C SER A 44 -0.55 -2.01 -15.80
N ASN A 45 -0.82 -1.42 -16.95
CA ASN A 45 0.17 -0.69 -17.75
C ASN A 45 -0.21 0.77 -17.83
N GLN A 46 0.75 1.64 -17.55
CA GLN A 46 0.55 3.09 -17.65
C GLN A 46 0.62 3.50 -19.11
N LEU A 47 -0.39 4.27 -19.53
CA LEU A 47 -0.45 4.88 -20.85
C LEU A 47 -0.32 6.39 -20.73
N VAL A 48 0.38 6.98 -21.68
CA VAL A 48 0.60 8.41 -21.80
C VAL A 48 0.26 8.85 -23.21
N GLY A 49 -0.38 10.02 -23.32
CA GLY A 49 -0.68 10.65 -24.58
C GLY A 49 -0.52 12.18 -24.52
N TYR A 50 -0.50 12.76 -25.68
CA TYR A 50 -0.58 14.20 -25.90
C TYR A 50 -1.83 14.49 -26.72
N GLY A 51 -2.54 15.55 -26.37
CA GLY A 51 -3.75 15.94 -27.08
C GLY A 51 -4.07 17.42 -26.96
N LEU A 52 -5.15 17.82 -27.63
CA LEU A 52 -5.72 19.15 -27.55
C LEU A 52 -7.12 19.07 -26.94
N VAL A 53 -7.39 19.95 -25.99
CA VAL A 53 -8.74 20.22 -25.48
C VAL A 53 -9.23 21.49 -26.10
N VAL A 54 -10.41 21.45 -26.71
CA VAL A 54 -11.06 22.59 -27.42
C VAL A 54 -12.37 23.01 -26.73
N GLY A 55 -12.92 24.12 -27.09
CA GLY A 55 -14.18 24.63 -26.52
C GLY A 55 -14.03 25.24 -25.12
N LEU A 56 -12.84 25.72 -24.80
CA LEU A 56 -12.54 26.38 -23.52
C LEU A 56 -12.90 27.87 -23.61
N ASP A 57 -13.99 28.30 -22.99
CA ASP A 57 -14.50 29.68 -23.01
C ASP A 57 -13.47 30.72 -22.46
N GLY A 58 -12.47 31.04 -23.27
CA GLY A 58 -11.40 31.98 -22.97
C GLY A 58 -10.41 31.52 -21.88
N THR A 59 -10.50 30.26 -21.39
CA THR A 59 -9.67 29.75 -20.31
C THR A 59 -8.51 28.83 -20.76
N GLY A 60 -8.39 28.61 -22.06
CA GLY A 60 -7.33 27.85 -22.69
C GLY A 60 -5.96 28.49 -22.65
N ASP A 61 -5.03 27.94 -23.42
CA ASP A 61 -3.67 28.46 -23.52
C ASP A 61 -3.60 29.83 -24.18
N GLN A 62 -2.72 30.67 -23.67
CA GLN A 62 -2.32 31.87 -24.37
C GLN A 62 -1.29 31.47 -25.43
N THR A 63 -1.74 31.34 -26.68
CA THR A 63 -0.94 30.82 -27.80
C THR A 63 0.34 31.61 -28.08
N THR A 64 0.40 32.89 -27.70
CA THR A 64 1.61 33.71 -27.76
C THR A 64 2.71 33.24 -26.78
N GLN A 65 2.33 32.58 -25.67
CA GLN A 65 3.24 32.04 -24.65
C GLN A 65 3.39 30.53 -24.76
N ALA A 66 2.47 29.85 -25.44
CA ALA A 66 2.47 28.41 -25.67
C ALA A 66 2.46 28.10 -27.18
N PRO A 67 3.54 28.34 -27.93
CA PRO A 67 3.59 28.21 -29.39
C PRO A 67 3.35 26.76 -29.86
N PHE A 68 3.65 25.79 -29.03
CA PHE A 68 3.41 24.36 -29.31
C PHE A 68 1.90 24.05 -29.43
N THR A 69 1.02 24.75 -28.73
CA THR A 69 -0.45 24.60 -28.87
C THR A 69 -0.91 25.01 -30.25
N THR A 70 -0.43 26.14 -30.76
CA THR A 70 -0.72 26.62 -32.12
C THR A 70 -0.20 25.62 -33.16
N GLN A 71 1.06 25.20 -33.04
CA GLN A 71 1.67 24.25 -33.95
C GLN A 71 0.91 22.92 -34.03
N SER A 72 0.48 22.41 -32.85
CA SER A 72 -0.28 21.15 -32.78
C SER A 72 -1.64 21.28 -33.44
N LEU A 73 -2.33 22.41 -33.24
CA LEU A 73 -3.60 22.71 -33.92
C LEU A 73 -3.43 22.83 -35.43
N GLU A 74 -2.39 23.51 -35.86
CA GLU A 74 -2.08 23.64 -37.32
C GLU A 74 -1.81 22.27 -37.94
N ASN A 75 -1.04 21.43 -37.30
CA ASN A 75 -0.76 20.09 -37.78
C ASN A 75 -2.02 19.23 -37.88
N MET A 76 -2.88 19.30 -36.87
CA MET A 76 -4.17 18.61 -36.89
C MET A 76 -5.07 19.10 -38.03
N LEU A 77 -5.18 20.43 -38.22
CA LEU A 77 -5.97 21.00 -39.30
C LEU A 77 -5.43 20.60 -40.69
N LYS A 78 -4.11 20.50 -40.85
CA LYS A 78 -3.48 19.97 -42.06
C LYS A 78 -3.88 18.53 -42.36
N GLU A 79 -3.99 17.69 -41.31
CA GLU A 79 -4.47 16.31 -41.48
C GLU A 79 -5.92 16.23 -41.95
N PHE A 80 -6.76 17.23 -41.59
CA PHE A 80 -8.12 17.42 -42.12
C PHE A 80 -8.19 18.13 -43.47
N GLY A 81 -7.05 18.43 -44.09
CA GLY A 81 -6.99 19.10 -45.39
C GLY A 81 -7.16 20.62 -45.31
N VAL A 82 -7.17 21.22 -44.14
CA VAL A 82 -7.25 22.65 -43.93
C VAL A 82 -5.83 23.23 -43.87
N SER A 83 -5.45 24.07 -44.84
CA SER A 83 -4.18 24.78 -44.84
C SER A 83 -4.36 26.20 -44.35
N ILE A 84 -3.70 26.56 -43.25
CA ILE A 84 -3.63 27.93 -42.76
C ILE A 84 -2.42 28.58 -43.42
N PRO A 85 -2.62 29.73 -44.17
CA PRO A 85 -1.50 30.43 -44.77
C PRO A 85 -0.56 30.97 -43.67
N SER A 86 0.74 30.73 -43.78
CA SER A 86 1.76 31.27 -42.86
C SER A 86 1.98 32.77 -43.08
N THR A 87 0.95 33.59 -42.87
CA THR A 87 0.99 35.07 -43.11
C THR A 87 1.62 35.83 -41.94
N GLY A 88 2.39 35.19 -41.06
CA GLY A 88 3.07 35.89 -39.95
C GLY A 88 2.15 36.38 -38.82
N ILE A 89 0.84 36.21 -38.94
CA ILE A 89 -0.13 36.54 -37.90
C ILE A 89 -0.36 35.27 -37.08
N GLN A 90 0.16 35.24 -35.85
CA GLN A 90 -0.17 34.15 -34.91
C GLN A 90 -1.58 34.34 -34.37
N PRO A 91 -2.51 33.41 -34.59
CA PRO A 91 -3.85 33.55 -34.06
C PRO A 91 -3.80 33.51 -32.53
N GLN A 92 -4.38 34.51 -31.89
CA GLN A 92 -4.52 34.53 -30.41
C GLN A 92 -5.73 33.69 -30.03
N LEU A 93 -5.52 32.39 -29.95
CA LEU A 93 -6.54 31.44 -29.49
C LEU A 93 -6.52 31.36 -27.96
N LYS A 94 -7.68 31.32 -27.35
CA LYS A 94 -7.85 31.16 -25.90
C LYS A 94 -8.77 29.99 -25.54
N ASP A 95 -9.31 29.32 -26.56
CA ASP A 95 -10.33 28.30 -26.44
C ASP A 95 -9.74 26.87 -26.63
N VAL A 96 -8.41 26.80 -26.75
CA VAL A 96 -7.67 25.57 -26.96
C VAL A 96 -6.57 25.43 -25.92
N ALA A 97 -6.35 24.23 -25.40
CA ALA A 97 -5.23 23.92 -24.50
C ALA A 97 -4.53 22.65 -24.93
N ALA A 98 -3.20 22.67 -24.90
CA ALA A 98 -2.39 21.47 -25.02
C ALA A 98 -2.38 20.71 -23.69
N VAL A 99 -2.60 19.40 -23.75
CA VAL A 99 -2.77 18.57 -22.57
C VAL A 99 -1.93 17.30 -22.65
N THR A 100 -1.46 16.85 -21.50
CA THR A 100 -1.04 15.47 -21.31
C THR A 100 -2.23 14.63 -20.88
N ILE A 101 -2.26 13.39 -21.35
CA ILE A 101 -3.30 12.43 -21.04
C ILE A 101 -2.63 11.26 -20.38
N THR A 102 -3.15 10.82 -19.25
CA THR A 102 -2.69 9.61 -18.55
C THR A 102 -3.84 8.65 -18.35
N ALA A 103 -3.58 7.38 -18.51
CA ALA A 103 -4.53 6.30 -18.28
C ALA A 103 -3.84 5.08 -17.71
N GLU A 104 -4.60 4.28 -16.99
CA GLU A 104 -4.18 2.97 -16.54
C GLU A 104 -4.92 1.90 -17.35
N LEU A 105 -4.17 1.11 -18.11
CA LEU A 105 -4.71 -0.01 -18.87
C LEU A 105 -4.71 -1.25 -17.96
N PRO A 106 -5.89 -1.75 -17.54
CA PRO A 106 -5.98 -2.93 -16.70
C PRO A 106 -5.40 -4.17 -17.38
N PRO A 107 -4.92 -5.15 -16.62
CA PRO A 107 -4.54 -6.44 -17.17
C PRO A 107 -5.76 -7.09 -17.85
N PHE A 108 -5.50 -7.84 -18.91
CA PHE A 108 -6.53 -8.52 -19.71
C PHE A 108 -7.52 -7.60 -20.43
N ALA A 109 -7.30 -6.30 -20.48
CA ALA A 109 -8.14 -5.39 -21.26
C ALA A 109 -8.16 -5.81 -22.73
N LYS A 110 -9.36 -5.84 -23.33
CA LYS A 110 -9.60 -6.26 -24.72
C LYS A 110 -9.95 -5.06 -25.58
N PRO A 111 -9.64 -5.12 -26.89
CA PRO A 111 -10.09 -4.11 -27.84
C PRO A 111 -11.61 -3.88 -27.75
N GLY A 112 -12.00 -2.60 -27.79
CA GLY A 112 -13.38 -2.15 -27.64
C GLY A 112 -13.84 -1.89 -26.20
N GLN A 113 -13.05 -2.24 -25.17
CA GLN A 113 -13.31 -1.82 -23.79
C GLN A 113 -12.91 -0.37 -23.59
N THR A 114 -13.62 0.32 -22.69
CA THR A 114 -13.32 1.71 -22.33
C THR A 114 -12.60 1.78 -20.98
N ILE A 115 -11.71 2.77 -20.87
CA ILE A 115 -10.97 3.08 -19.64
C ILE A 115 -11.09 4.57 -19.32
N ASP A 116 -10.97 4.87 -18.04
CA ASP A 116 -10.95 6.25 -17.57
C ASP A 116 -9.60 6.91 -17.88
N ILE A 117 -9.65 8.19 -18.19
CA ILE A 117 -8.45 8.99 -18.43
C ILE A 117 -8.41 10.23 -17.56
N THR A 118 -7.21 10.67 -17.27
CA THR A 118 -6.94 11.97 -16.63
C THR A 118 -6.23 12.86 -17.62
N VAL A 119 -6.69 14.10 -17.69
CA VAL A 119 -6.19 15.12 -18.61
C VAL A 119 -5.65 16.29 -17.80
N ALA A 120 -4.44 16.75 -18.09
CA ALA A 120 -3.83 17.89 -17.41
C ALA A 120 -3.19 18.85 -18.43
N SER A 121 -3.38 20.15 -18.23
CA SER A 121 -2.77 21.18 -19.10
C SER A 121 -1.25 21.16 -18.98
N ILE A 122 -0.56 21.20 -20.12
CA ILE A 122 0.89 21.35 -20.21
C ILE A 122 1.26 22.84 -20.35
N GLY A 123 0.35 23.61 -20.92
CA GLY A 123 0.55 25.04 -21.17
C GLY A 123 0.16 25.90 -19.98
N ASN A 124 -0.40 27.05 -20.27
CA ASN A 124 -0.82 28.03 -19.28
C ASN A 124 -2.35 28.20 -19.22
N ALA A 125 -3.11 27.20 -19.63
CA ALA A 125 -4.55 27.17 -19.53
C ALA A 125 -4.99 27.30 -18.06
N LYS A 126 -5.93 28.21 -17.81
CA LYS A 126 -6.46 28.48 -16.46
C LYS A 126 -7.47 27.44 -16.02
N SER A 127 -8.21 26.85 -16.96
CA SER A 127 -9.23 25.83 -16.68
C SER A 127 -9.50 25.00 -17.93
N LEU A 128 -9.74 23.70 -17.73
CA LEU A 128 -10.20 22.77 -18.78
C LEU A 128 -11.71 22.52 -18.71
N ARG A 129 -12.43 23.28 -17.90
CA ARG A 129 -13.86 23.10 -17.68
C ARG A 129 -14.66 23.38 -18.95
N GLY A 130 -15.57 22.46 -19.29
CA GLY A 130 -16.43 22.57 -20.48
C GLY A 130 -15.74 22.20 -21.77
N GLY A 131 -14.43 21.92 -21.73
CA GLY A 131 -13.68 21.57 -22.94
C GLY A 131 -13.90 20.10 -23.33
N GLU A 132 -13.61 19.80 -24.59
CA GLU A 132 -13.66 18.50 -25.21
C GLU A 132 -12.26 18.09 -25.68
N LEU A 133 -11.80 16.91 -25.25
CA LEU A 133 -10.56 16.33 -25.72
C LEU A 133 -10.76 15.77 -27.13
N LEU A 134 -9.94 16.22 -28.05
CA LEU A 134 -9.88 15.68 -29.41
C LEU A 134 -9.21 14.32 -29.42
N MET A 135 -9.55 13.52 -30.43
CA MET A 135 -9.01 12.16 -30.60
C MET A 135 -7.48 12.15 -30.49
N SER A 136 -6.98 11.42 -29.51
CA SER A 136 -5.57 11.42 -29.12
C SER A 136 -5.08 10.01 -28.81
N PRO A 137 -3.96 9.57 -29.43
CA PRO A 137 -3.42 8.24 -29.18
C PRO A 137 -2.73 8.16 -27.82
N LEU A 138 -3.00 7.07 -27.09
CA LEU A 138 -2.32 6.73 -25.83
C LEU A 138 -1.28 5.63 -26.07
N ARG A 139 -0.05 5.89 -25.66
CA ARG A 139 1.10 5.01 -25.86
C ARG A 139 1.58 4.40 -24.56
N GLY A 140 2.01 3.16 -24.64
CA GLY A 140 2.73 2.49 -23.56
C GLY A 140 4.21 2.87 -23.55
N ALA A 141 4.94 2.35 -22.56
CA ALA A 141 6.39 2.57 -22.42
C ALA A 141 7.22 2.05 -23.62
N ASP A 142 6.68 1.12 -24.39
CA ASP A 142 7.26 0.59 -25.62
C ASP A 142 7.02 1.46 -26.86
N GLY A 143 6.31 2.60 -26.71
CA GLY A 143 5.97 3.53 -27.77
C GLY A 143 4.77 3.13 -28.65
N ASN A 144 4.22 1.93 -28.47
CA ASN A 144 3.05 1.48 -29.23
C ASN A 144 1.76 2.13 -28.71
N VAL A 145 0.79 2.34 -29.62
CA VAL A 145 -0.54 2.84 -29.27
C VAL A 145 -1.38 1.66 -28.78
N TYR A 146 -1.97 1.80 -27.60
CA TYR A 146 -2.83 0.82 -26.95
C TYR A 146 -4.28 1.27 -26.82
N ALA A 147 -4.51 2.57 -26.73
CA ALA A 147 -5.85 3.13 -26.64
C ALA A 147 -5.94 4.46 -27.37
N VAL A 148 -7.15 4.89 -27.69
CA VAL A 148 -7.45 6.19 -28.27
C VAL A 148 -8.40 6.93 -27.35
N ALA A 149 -8.01 8.13 -26.97
CA ALA A 149 -8.72 8.98 -26.01
C ALA A 149 -9.53 10.05 -26.70
N GLN A 150 -10.77 10.28 -26.23
CA GLN A 150 -11.65 11.37 -26.69
C GLN A 150 -12.75 11.59 -25.67
N GLY A 151 -13.28 12.83 -25.57
CA GLY A 151 -14.51 13.11 -24.80
C GLY A 151 -14.47 14.39 -23.99
N SER A 152 -15.58 14.66 -23.32
CA SER A 152 -15.78 15.88 -22.54
C SER A 152 -15.09 15.83 -21.19
N VAL A 153 -14.33 16.87 -20.87
CA VAL A 153 -13.52 16.96 -19.65
C VAL A 153 -14.38 17.35 -18.45
N VAL A 154 -14.42 16.49 -17.43
CA VAL A 154 -15.05 16.77 -16.14
C VAL A 154 -13.99 17.29 -15.18
N VAL A 155 -14.12 18.53 -14.74
CA VAL A 155 -13.23 19.21 -13.82
C VAL A 155 -13.87 19.32 -12.44
N GLY A 156 -13.18 18.83 -11.41
CA GLY A 156 -13.68 18.82 -10.02
C GLY A 156 -13.47 20.12 -9.25
N GLY A 157 -12.92 21.20 -9.88
CA GLY A 157 -12.60 22.46 -9.22
C GLY A 157 -13.49 23.62 -9.68
N VAL A 158 -13.60 24.65 -8.84
CA VAL A 158 -14.24 25.93 -9.17
C VAL A 158 -13.20 27.03 -9.04
N SER A 159 -13.00 27.80 -10.11
CA SER A 159 -12.25 29.06 -10.09
C SER A 159 -13.20 30.21 -10.41
N ALA A 160 -13.22 31.24 -9.56
CA ALA A 160 -13.93 32.44 -9.79
C ALA A 160 -12.98 33.64 -9.65
N SER A 161 -12.91 34.52 -10.67
CA SER A 161 -12.12 35.73 -10.60
C SER A 161 -13.06 36.94 -10.72
N GLY A 162 -12.99 37.88 -9.77
CA GLY A 162 -13.70 39.11 -9.80
C GLY A 162 -12.95 40.20 -10.61
N LYS A 163 -13.66 41.14 -11.19
CA LYS A 163 -13.08 42.31 -11.91
C LYS A 163 -12.15 43.16 -11.03
N SER A 164 -12.22 43.02 -9.71
CA SER A 164 -11.39 43.71 -8.72
C SER A 164 -10.04 43.03 -8.43
N GLY A 165 -9.68 41.97 -9.17
CA GLY A 165 -8.41 41.22 -8.99
C GLY A 165 -8.44 40.19 -7.87
N SER A 166 -9.54 40.01 -7.15
CA SER A 166 -9.69 38.90 -6.20
C SER A 166 -10.05 37.61 -6.95
N SER A 167 -9.26 36.54 -6.74
CA SER A 167 -9.55 35.22 -7.29
C SER A 167 -9.68 34.21 -6.14
N VAL A 168 -10.74 33.42 -6.18
CA VAL A 168 -10.92 32.25 -5.30
C VAL A 168 -10.79 31.01 -6.17
N GLN A 169 -9.79 30.20 -5.92
CA GLN A 169 -9.59 28.93 -6.57
C GLN A 169 -9.76 27.81 -5.54
N ILE A 170 -10.78 26.99 -5.72
CA ILE A 170 -11.02 25.79 -4.93
C ILE A 170 -10.73 24.61 -5.85
N ASN A 171 -9.67 23.86 -5.54
CA ASN A 171 -9.10 22.78 -6.35
C ASN A 171 -8.48 23.22 -7.68
N ILE A 172 -7.72 22.30 -8.31
CA ILE A 172 -6.99 22.55 -9.55
C ILE A 172 -7.97 22.42 -10.71
N SER A 173 -8.23 23.53 -11.42
CA SER A 173 -9.09 23.57 -12.61
C SER A 173 -8.37 23.26 -13.93
N ALA A 174 -7.03 23.19 -13.92
CA ALA A 174 -6.19 22.84 -15.07
C ALA A 174 -6.02 21.33 -15.27
N SER A 175 -6.68 20.51 -14.46
CA SER A 175 -6.73 19.06 -14.58
C SER A 175 -8.17 18.57 -14.48
N GLY A 176 -8.50 17.53 -15.22
CA GLY A 176 -9.82 16.92 -15.23
C GLY A 176 -9.77 15.44 -15.55
N ARG A 177 -10.90 14.77 -15.42
CA ARG A 177 -11.08 13.35 -15.73
C ARG A 177 -12.14 13.19 -16.81
N ILE A 178 -11.95 12.21 -17.67
CA ILE A 178 -12.97 11.79 -18.64
C ILE A 178 -13.29 10.34 -18.34
N PRO A 179 -14.44 10.05 -17.69
CA PRO A 179 -14.87 8.68 -17.43
C PRO A 179 -15.12 7.97 -18.75
N ASN A 180 -14.62 6.73 -18.87
CA ASN A 180 -14.67 5.94 -20.10
C ASN A 180 -14.13 6.70 -21.34
N GLY A 181 -13.18 7.60 -21.11
CA GLY A 181 -12.70 8.54 -22.12
C GLY A 181 -11.70 7.98 -23.10
N ALA A 182 -11.26 6.72 -22.97
CA ALA A 182 -10.44 6.09 -24.00
C ALA A 182 -10.95 4.69 -24.34
N SER A 183 -10.93 4.36 -25.62
CA SER A 183 -11.20 3.04 -26.15
C SER A 183 -9.89 2.27 -26.30
N VAL A 184 -9.85 1.05 -25.81
CA VAL A 184 -8.70 0.13 -25.97
C VAL A 184 -8.68 -0.38 -27.40
N GLU A 185 -7.58 -0.17 -28.11
CA GLU A 185 -7.38 -0.64 -29.49
C GLU A 185 -6.53 -1.91 -29.57
N ARG A 186 -5.67 -2.11 -28.59
CA ARG A 186 -4.75 -3.25 -28.52
C ARG A 186 -4.59 -3.77 -27.11
N SER A 187 -4.67 -5.10 -26.94
CA SER A 187 -4.33 -5.74 -25.67
C SER A 187 -2.82 -5.83 -25.46
N VAL A 188 -2.38 -5.72 -24.20
CA VAL A 188 -0.97 -5.97 -23.85
C VAL A 188 -0.74 -7.47 -23.74
N PRO A 189 0.29 -8.02 -24.43
CA PRO A 189 0.67 -9.41 -24.24
C PRO A 189 1.09 -9.67 -22.79
N ASN A 190 0.53 -10.69 -22.16
CA ASN A 190 0.89 -11.13 -20.82
C ASN A 190 1.45 -12.55 -20.82
N SER A 191 2.09 -12.93 -19.71
CA SER A 191 2.68 -14.26 -19.55
C SER A 191 1.65 -15.34 -19.21
N PHE A 192 0.44 -14.98 -18.79
CA PHE A 192 -0.59 -15.92 -18.35
C PHE A 192 -0.97 -16.95 -19.40
N ASN A 193 -1.08 -16.53 -20.67
CA ASN A 193 -1.46 -17.40 -21.78
C ASN A 193 -0.29 -18.18 -22.38
N LYS A 194 0.94 -17.96 -21.88
CA LYS A 194 2.10 -18.70 -22.38
C LYS A 194 2.13 -20.11 -21.78
N PRO A 195 2.62 -21.12 -22.53
CA PRO A 195 2.93 -22.43 -21.95
C PRO A 195 4.04 -22.29 -20.89
N GLY A 196 3.91 -23.01 -19.79
CA GLY A 196 4.91 -23.02 -18.72
C GLY A 196 4.30 -22.86 -17.34
N ASP A 197 5.17 -22.84 -16.34
CA ASP A 197 4.80 -22.62 -14.95
C ASP A 197 4.22 -21.21 -14.77
N ILE A 198 3.18 -21.09 -13.96
CA ILE A 198 2.69 -19.80 -13.49
C ILE A 198 3.53 -19.44 -12.28
N VAL A 199 4.04 -18.22 -12.23
CA VAL A 199 4.75 -17.70 -11.06
C VAL A 199 3.80 -16.83 -10.27
N LEU A 200 3.71 -17.09 -8.98
CA LEU A 200 2.98 -16.29 -8.01
C LEU A 200 4.00 -15.45 -7.24
N ASP A 201 3.93 -14.13 -7.38
CA ASP A 201 4.79 -13.19 -6.67
C ASP A 201 4.11 -12.77 -5.38
N LEU A 202 4.78 -12.94 -4.23
CA LEU A 202 4.28 -12.55 -2.93
C LEU A 202 4.25 -11.03 -2.80
N ASN A 203 3.17 -10.48 -2.23
CA ASN A 203 3.06 -9.04 -1.94
C ASN A 203 4.11 -8.56 -0.93
N ALA A 204 4.52 -9.44 -0.01
CA ALA A 204 5.63 -9.23 0.92
C ALA A 204 6.53 -10.47 0.90
N ALA A 205 7.81 -10.28 0.63
CA ALA A 205 8.76 -11.38 0.57
C ALA A 205 8.94 -12.01 1.96
N ASP A 206 8.63 -13.30 2.09
CA ASP A 206 8.81 -14.13 3.27
C ASP A 206 8.97 -15.59 2.91
N PHE A 207 10.09 -16.21 3.30
CA PHE A 207 10.39 -17.60 3.00
C PHE A 207 9.39 -18.58 3.63
N THR A 208 8.87 -18.26 4.81
CA THR A 208 7.90 -19.10 5.52
C THR A 208 6.56 -19.11 4.79
N THR A 209 6.07 -17.93 4.38
CA THR A 209 4.84 -17.78 3.61
C THR A 209 4.96 -18.45 2.24
N ALA A 210 6.08 -18.26 1.53
CA ALA A 210 6.33 -18.91 0.25
C ALA A 210 6.31 -20.45 0.36
N GLY A 211 6.95 -20.99 1.42
CA GLY A 211 6.91 -22.43 1.70
C GLY A 211 5.50 -22.93 2.00
N ARG A 212 4.76 -22.25 2.88
CA ARG A 212 3.38 -22.63 3.24
C ARG A 212 2.40 -22.56 2.06
N ILE A 213 2.55 -21.58 1.18
CA ILE A 213 1.77 -21.49 -0.08
C ILE A 213 2.07 -22.69 -0.97
N ALA A 214 3.35 -23.02 -1.17
CA ALA A 214 3.74 -24.17 -1.97
C ALA A 214 3.22 -25.48 -1.38
N ASP A 215 3.28 -25.64 -0.06
CA ASP A 215 2.77 -26.82 0.64
C ASP A 215 1.24 -26.96 0.50
N ALA A 216 0.50 -25.86 0.66
CA ALA A 216 -0.96 -25.84 0.49
C ALA A 216 -1.37 -26.24 -0.93
N ILE A 217 -0.68 -25.73 -1.95
CA ILE A 217 -0.92 -26.10 -3.35
C ILE A 217 -0.57 -27.57 -3.61
N ASN A 218 0.59 -28.03 -3.10
CA ASN A 218 1.02 -29.41 -3.23
C ASN A 218 0.09 -30.41 -2.52
N HIS A 219 -0.52 -30.00 -1.42
CA HIS A 219 -1.52 -30.80 -0.72
C HIS A 219 -2.78 -31.01 -1.57
N LEU A 220 -3.21 -29.96 -2.32
CA LEU A 220 -4.40 -30.01 -3.15
C LEU A 220 -4.17 -30.75 -4.48
N TYR A 221 -3.04 -30.46 -5.15
CA TYR A 221 -2.79 -30.90 -6.54
C TYR A 221 -1.69 -31.97 -6.67
N GLY A 222 -1.07 -32.38 -5.57
CA GLY A 222 0.00 -33.37 -5.54
C GLY A 222 1.40 -32.76 -5.43
N ALA A 223 2.31 -33.54 -4.86
CA ALA A 223 3.68 -33.12 -4.61
C ALA A 223 4.42 -32.72 -5.89
N GLY A 224 5.16 -31.61 -5.83
CA GLY A 224 5.93 -31.07 -6.95
C GLY A 224 5.13 -30.22 -7.92
N THR A 225 3.85 -29.96 -7.66
CA THR A 225 3.04 -29.01 -8.45
C THR A 225 3.50 -27.56 -8.19
N ALA A 226 3.76 -27.22 -6.94
CA ALA A 226 4.28 -25.92 -6.55
C ALA A 226 5.67 -26.06 -5.92
N ARG A 227 6.53 -25.09 -6.22
CA ARG A 227 7.87 -24.99 -5.63
C ARG A 227 8.20 -23.50 -5.36
N PRO A 228 8.68 -23.16 -4.17
CA PRO A 228 9.19 -21.81 -3.92
C PRO A 228 10.47 -21.62 -4.73
N LEU A 229 10.61 -20.48 -5.42
CA LEU A 229 11.83 -20.09 -6.13
C LEU A 229 12.74 -19.31 -5.20
N ASP A 230 12.15 -18.42 -4.43
CA ASP A 230 12.79 -17.58 -3.42
C ASP A 230 11.76 -17.15 -2.36
N GLY A 231 12.10 -16.21 -1.49
CA GLY A 231 11.16 -15.68 -0.48
C GLY A 231 10.05 -14.80 -1.04
N GLY A 232 10.12 -14.42 -2.32
CA GLY A 232 9.15 -13.53 -2.97
C GLY A 232 8.35 -14.21 -4.07
N SER A 233 8.66 -15.46 -4.46
CA SER A 233 8.01 -16.08 -5.60
C SER A 233 7.87 -17.60 -5.48
N VAL A 234 6.74 -18.11 -5.96
CA VAL A 234 6.39 -19.54 -6.03
C VAL A 234 6.02 -19.89 -7.45
N ALA A 235 6.76 -20.84 -8.05
CA ALA A 235 6.42 -21.39 -9.35
C ALA A 235 5.42 -22.53 -9.19
N VAL A 236 4.37 -22.51 -9.99
CA VAL A 236 3.29 -23.49 -9.94
C VAL A 236 3.04 -24.06 -11.34
N ARG A 237 3.14 -25.37 -11.46
CA ARG A 237 2.89 -26.09 -12.71
C ARG A 237 1.39 -26.18 -12.94
N GLY A 238 0.88 -25.45 -13.94
CA GLY A 238 -0.53 -25.43 -14.29
C GLY A 238 -0.88 -26.25 -15.53
N PRO A 239 -2.19 -26.33 -15.83
CA PRO A 239 -2.68 -26.89 -17.07
C PRO A 239 -2.11 -26.15 -18.29
N VAL A 240 -2.01 -26.85 -19.44
CA VAL A 240 -1.56 -26.22 -20.68
C VAL A 240 -2.68 -25.42 -21.32
N ASP A 241 -3.93 -25.87 -21.17
CA ASP A 241 -5.11 -25.17 -21.68
C ASP A 241 -5.42 -23.89 -20.88
N ALA A 242 -5.61 -22.79 -21.61
CA ALA A 242 -5.85 -21.48 -21.00
C ALA A 242 -7.20 -21.41 -20.24
N SER A 243 -8.23 -22.15 -20.69
CA SER A 243 -9.53 -22.18 -20.03
C SER A 243 -9.47 -22.92 -18.70
N GLU A 244 -8.73 -24.03 -18.65
CA GLU A 244 -8.50 -24.79 -17.43
C GLU A 244 -7.63 -24.00 -16.44
N LYS A 245 -6.65 -23.21 -16.95
CA LYS A 245 -5.80 -22.34 -16.11
C LYS A 245 -6.61 -21.37 -15.26
N VAL A 246 -7.67 -20.77 -15.81
CA VAL A 246 -8.49 -19.80 -15.08
C VAL A 246 -9.19 -20.45 -13.89
N ALA A 247 -9.86 -21.59 -14.10
CA ALA A 247 -10.54 -22.31 -13.03
C ALA A 247 -9.55 -22.84 -11.98
N TRP A 248 -8.41 -23.35 -12.46
CA TRP A 248 -7.35 -23.90 -11.63
C TRP A 248 -6.69 -22.81 -10.76
N LEU A 249 -6.37 -21.65 -11.33
CA LEU A 249 -5.81 -20.52 -10.58
C LEU A 249 -6.82 -19.99 -9.56
N GLY A 250 -8.09 -19.85 -9.92
CA GLY A 250 -9.14 -19.44 -8.99
C GLY A 250 -9.30 -20.38 -7.80
N ALA A 251 -9.07 -21.69 -7.98
CA ALA A 251 -9.05 -22.65 -6.89
C ALA A 251 -7.81 -22.44 -5.98
N ILE A 252 -6.63 -22.18 -6.55
CA ILE A 252 -5.42 -21.86 -5.79
C ILE A 252 -5.58 -20.57 -5.00
N GLU A 253 -6.09 -19.50 -5.63
CA GLU A 253 -6.32 -18.21 -4.99
C GLU A 253 -7.30 -18.29 -3.82
N SER A 254 -8.18 -19.28 -3.81
CA SER A 254 -9.15 -19.50 -2.73
C SER A 254 -8.62 -20.32 -1.56
N LEU A 255 -7.40 -20.88 -1.64
CA LEU A 255 -6.79 -21.63 -0.54
C LEU A 255 -6.51 -20.72 0.66
N ASP A 256 -6.73 -21.26 1.84
CA ASP A 256 -6.42 -20.60 3.10
C ASP A 256 -4.99 -21.00 3.53
N VAL A 257 -4.15 -20.00 3.76
CA VAL A 257 -2.77 -20.15 4.19
C VAL A 257 -2.54 -19.23 5.39
N ASN A 258 -1.89 -19.77 6.43
CA ASN A 258 -1.44 -18.94 7.54
C ASN A 258 -0.09 -18.32 7.17
N PRO A 259 0.02 -16.99 6.93
CA PRO A 259 1.29 -16.36 6.57
C PRO A 259 2.31 -16.48 7.71
N GLY A 260 3.58 -16.28 7.40
CA GLY A 260 4.62 -16.10 8.42
C GLY A 260 4.35 -14.86 9.26
N ASP A 261 4.95 -14.82 10.44
CA ASP A 261 4.80 -13.65 11.31
C ASP A 261 5.35 -12.40 10.60
N ALA A 262 4.56 -11.34 10.59
CA ALA A 262 4.99 -10.09 10.00
C ALA A 262 6.23 -9.55 10.74
N PRO A 263 7.23 -8.99 10.04
CA PRO A 263 8.38 -8.39 10.71
C PRO A 263 7.93 -7.28 11.67
N ALA A 264 8.52 -7.26 12.86
CA ALA A 264 8.26 -6.22 13.83
C ALA A 264 8.53 -4.85 13.21
N ARG A 265 7.54 -3.97 13.20
CA ARG A 265 7.63 -2.66 12.54
C ARG A 265 7.03 -1.56 13.40
N VAL A 266 7.67 -0.40 13.35
CA VAL A 266 7.19 0.86 13.94
C VAL A 266 7.06 1.87 12.81
N ILE A 267 5.88 2.44 12.62
CA ILE A 267 5.61 3.48 11.63
C ILE A 267 5.30 4.77 12.37
N VAL A 268 6.02 5.83 12.03
CA VAL A 268 5.83 7.15 12.62
C VAL A 268 5.54 8.17 11.53
N ASN A 269 4.39 8.83 11.62
CA ASN A 269 4.08 9.95 10.75
C ASN A 269 4.61 11.23 11.38
N SER A 270 5.64 11.81 10.76
CA SER A 270 6.32 13.01 11.26
C SER A 270 5.45 14.26 11.28
N ARG A 271 4.46 14.33 10.37
CA ARG A 271 3.56 15.49 10.24
C ARG A 271 2.41 15.46 11.24
N THR A 272 1.83 14.28 11.49
CA THR A 272 0.66 14.13 12.37
C THR A 272 1.01 13.65 13.77
N GLY A 273 2.23 13.17 14.00
CA GLY A 273 2.67 12.56 15.26
C GLY A 273 2.04 11.19 15.53
N THR A 274 1.40 10.58 14.53
CA THR A 274 0.78 9.25 14.70
C THR A 274 1.86 8.19 14.73
N VAL A 275 1.83 7.30 15.73
CA VAL A 275 2.73 6.16 15.87
C VAL A 275 1.93 4.87 15.81
N VAL A 276 2.32 3.97 14.93
CA VAL A 276 1.77 2.62 14.82
C VAL A 276 2.85 1.61 15.20
N ILE A 277 2.55 0.75 16.15
CA ILE A 277 3.49 -0.21 16.71
C ILE A 277 2.96 -1.61 16.44
N GLY A 278 3.76 -2.46 15.79
CA GLY A 278 3.45 -3.88 15.61
C GLY A 278 3.51 -4.65 16.94
N SER A 279 2.77 -5.75 17.03
CA SER A 279 2.67 -6.58 18.24
C SER A 279 4.00 -7.15 18.70
N ASP A 280 4.91 -7.43 17.76
CA ASP A 280 6.18 -8.15 18.02
C ASP A 280 7.38 -7.22 18.22
N VAL A 281 7.12 -5.92 18.32
CA VAL A 281 8.16 -4.93 18.60
C VAL A 281 8.66 -5.08 20.03
N ARG A 282 9.96 -5.29 20.16
CA ARG A 282 10.65 -5.43 21.45
C ARG A 282 11.77 -4.40 21.57
N VAL A 283 12.03 -4.01 22.82
CA VAL A 283 13.13 -3.09 23.12
C VAL A 283 13.99 -3.70 24.21
N SER A 284 15.29 -3.83 23.93
CA SER A 284 16.30 -4.30 24.89
C SER A 284 16.72 -3.16 25.82
N ALA A 285 17.43 -3.52 26.90
CA ALA A 285 17.97 -2.57 27.85
C ALA A 285 18.87 -1.51 27.17
N ALA A 286 18.52 -0.25 27.35
CA ALA A 286 19.25 0.87 26.77
C ALA A 286 18.96 2.18 27.54
N ALA A 287 19.85 3.15 27.41
CA ALA A 287 19.63 4.51 27.89
C ALA A 287 19.82 5.48 26.73
N VAL A 288 18.82 6.31 26.50
CA VAL A 288 18.84 7.36 25.47
C VAL A 288 18.51 8.69 26.10
N ALA A 289 19.27 9.71 25.76
CA ALA A 289 18.99 11.09 26.15
C ALA A 289 18.82 11.95 24.89
N HIS A 290 17.72 12.69 24.83
CA HIS A 290 17.44 13.65 23.76
C HIS A 290 16.93 14.97 24.37
N GLY A 291 17.71 16.04 24.22
CA GLY A 291 17.40 17.32 24.86
C GLY A 291 17.31 17.19 26.38
N SER A 292 16.17 17.54 26.96
CA SER A 292 15.87 17.42 28.39
C SER A 292 15.28 16.06 28.78
N ILE A 293 15.04 15.16 27.84
CA ILE A 293 14.38 13.87 28.07
C ILE A 293 15.43 12.76 28.11
N GLN A 294 15.44 11.98 29.18
CA GLN A 294 16.26 10.80 29.33
C GLN A 294 15.39 9.56 29.50
N VAL A 295 15.57 8.57 28.65
CA VAL A 295 14.88 7.26 28.67
C VAL A 295 15.90 6.19 29.05
N THR A 296 15.67 5.46 30.16
CA THR A 296 16.50 4.33 30.58
C THR A 296 15.64 3.08 30.66
N ILE A 297 16.04 2.04 29.96
CA ILE A 297 15.42 0.72 29.96
C ILE A 297 16.40 -0.23 30.63
N SER A 298 15.99 -0.92 31.70
CA SER A 298 16.81 -1.90 32.38
C SER A 298 16.08 -3.23 32.49
N GLU A 299 16.78 -4.32 32.24
CA GLU A 299 16.29 -5.69 32.44
C GLU A 299 16.90 -6.28 33.72
N GLN A 300 16.05 -6.72 34.64
CA GLN A 300 16.46 -7.46 35.82
C GLN A 300 15.72 -8.82 35.85
N PRO A 301 16.38 -9.92 35.51
CA PRO A 301 15.76 -11.23 35.59
C PRO A 301 15.41 -11.56 37.04
N GLN A 302 14.15 -11.81 37.33
CA GLN A 302 13.69 -12.22 38.63
C GLN A 302 13.50 -13.77 38.66
N VAL A 303 14.22 -14.44 39.52
CA VAL A 303 14.11 -15.89 39.70
C VAL A 303 13.01 -16.17 40.72
N SER A 304 11.89 -16.74 40.24
CA SER A 304 10.87 -17.29 41.13
C SER A 304 11.27 -18.69 41.56
N GLN A 305 11.69 -18.83 42.83
CA GLN A 305 11.96 -20.15 43.41
C GLN A 305 10.73 -20.66 44.16
N PRO A 306 10.37 -21.92 44.02
CA PRO A 306 9.34 -22.55 44.85
C PRO A 306 9.78 -22.56 46.29
N ASN A 307 8.83 -22.46 47.23
CA ASN A 307 9.11 -22.61 48.65
C ASN A 307 9.78 -23.98 48.95
N ALA A 308 10.75 -23.98 49.86
CA ALA A 308 11.60 -25.13 50.21
C ALA A 308 10.84 -26.40 50.64
N LEU A 309 9.52 -26.35 50.79
CA LEU A 309 8.64 -27.47 51.16
C LEU A 309 7.65 -27.87 50.08
N SER A 310 7.76 -27.35 48.84
CA SER A 310 6.89 -27.78 47.74
C SER A 310 7.54 -28.88 46.91
N SER A 311 6.98 -30.08 46.99
CA SER A 311 7.37 -31.21 46.14
C SER A 311 6.86 -31.00 44.72
N GLY A 312 7.73 -30.54 43.78
CA GLY A 312 7.45 -30.50 42.36
C GLY A 312 7.40 -29.13 41.68
N GLY A 313 7.94 -28.09 42.30
CA GLY A 313 8.04 -26.75 41.62
C GLY A 313 9.28 -26.64 40.74
N GLN A 314 9.13 -26.14 39.52
CA GLN A 314 10.26 -25.78 38.65
C GLN A 314 10.64 -24.32 38.87
N THR A 315 11.94 -24.01 38.90
CA THR A 315 12.48 -22.67 38.94
C THR A 315 12.23 -22.03 37.55
N THR A 316 11.45 -20.94 37.53
CA THR A 316 11.17 -20.20 36.30
C THR A 316 11.83 -18.83 36.38
N VAL A 317 12.65 -18.50 35.38
CA VAL A 317 13.21 -17.16 35.23
C VAL A 317 12.18 -16.30 34.50
N VAL A 318 11.64 -15.30 35.18
CA VAL A 318 10.71 -14.31 34.59
C VAL A 318 11.52 -13.07 34.25
N PRO A 319 11.60 -12.67 32.98
CA PRO A 319 12.25 -11.42 32.60
C PRO A 319 11.46 -10.27 33.18
N ASN A 320 12.15 -9.41 33.94
CA ASN A 320 11.56 -8.21 34.55
C ASN A 320 12.28 -6.98 34.00
N SER A 321 11.61 -6.25 33.09
CA SER A 321 12.14 -5.05 32.47
C SER A 321 11.52 -3.81 33.15
N SER A 322 12.35 -2.84 33.50
CA SER A 322 11.89 -1.56 34.05
C SER A 322 12.33 -0.42 33.13
N VAL A 323 11.41 0.51 32.85
CA VAL A 323 11.68 1.75 32.11
C VAL A 323 11.56 2.91 33.04
N SER A 324 12.55 3.79 33.06
CA SER A 324 12.49 5.08 33.74
C SER A 324 12.69 6.21 32.72
N ILE A 325 11.84 7.21 32.76
CA ILE A 325 11.96 8.43 31.97
C ILE A 325 12.06 9.61 32.93
N SER A 326 13.09 10.44 32.75
CA SER A 326 13.27 11.67 33.53
C SER A 326 13.39 12.85 32.56
N GLN A 327 12.76 13.96 32.96
CA GLN A 327 12.91 15.25 32.30
C GLN A 327 13.48 16.23 33.35
N SER A 328 14.34 17.16 32.92
CA SER A 328 14.83 18.22 33.77
C SER A 328 13.67 19.10 34.21
N GLY A 329 13.03 18.77 35.37
CA GLY A 329 11.84 19.46 35.84
C GLY A 329 10.87 18.60 36.66
N GLY A 330 11.06 17.27 36.78
CA GLY A 330 10.50 16.60 37.95
C GLY A 330 9.50 15.47 37.81
N HIS A 331 9.33 14.79 36.69
CA HIS A 331 8.49 13.58 36.68
C HIS A 331 9.29 12.34 36.26
N MET A 332 9.45 11.40 37.21
CA MET A 332 10.06 10.10 36.97
C MET A 332 8.96 9.04 36.95
N PHE A 333 8.86 8.29 35.82
CA PHE A 333 7.93 7.19 35.70
C PHE A 333 8.68 5.86 35.78
N LYS A 334 8.22 4.94 36.62
CA LYS A 334 8.75 3.59 36.75
C LYS A 334 7.73 2.60 36.17
N PHE A 335 8.13 1.83 35.17
CA PHE A 335 7.28 0.80 34.56
C PHE A 335 7.63 -0.59 35.07
N GLY A 336 6.62 -1.47 35.11
CA GLY A 336 6.77 -2.85 35.50
C GLY A 336 7.45 -3.72 34.43
N PRO A 337 7.60 -5.04 34.70
CA PRO A 337 8.35 -5.97 33.86
C PRO A 337 7.77 -6.13 32.46
N GLY A 338 8.66 -6.20 31.46
CA GLY A 338 8.31 -6.33 30.05
C GLY A 338 7.88 -5.02 29.40
N ALA A 339 8.77 -4.03 29.36
CA ALA A 339 8.45 -2.76 28.71
C ALA A 339 8.18 -2.97 27.22
N SER A 340 6.92 -2.92 26.86
CA SER A 340 6.54 -2.81 25.45
C SER A 340 6.89 -1.41 24.95
N LEU A 341 7.22 -1.28 23.67
CA LEU A 341 7.44 0.04 23.08
C LEU A 341 6.24 0.97 23.27
N ASP A 342 5.03 0.44 23.31
CA ASP A 342 3.80 1.17 23.59
C ASP A 342 3.83 1.87 24.98
N SER A 343 4.41 1.22 25.98
CA SER A 343 4.60 1.83 27.30
C SER A 343 5.58 3.00 27.25
N ILE A 344 6.66 2.86 26.46
CA ILE A 344 7.66 3.93 26.27
C ILE A 344 7.03 5.12 25.57
N VAL A 345 6.31 4.88 24.47
CA VAL A 345 5.64 5.92 23.68
C VAL A 345 4.61 6.67 24.53
N ARG A 346 3.79 5.95 25.31
CA ARG A 346 2.84 6.60 26.23
C ARG A 346 3.53 7.47 27.27
N ALA A 347 4.61 7.01 27.82
CA ALA A 347 5.36 7.77 28.83
C ALA A 347 6.06 9.01 28.24
N VAL A 348 6.65 8.89 27.06
CA VAL A 348 7.24 10.01 26.32
C VAL A 348 6.19 11.06 25.97
N ASN A 349 4.99 10.63 25.55
CA ASN A 349 3.87 11.54 25.30
C ASN A 349 3.35 12.22 26.59
N GLN A 350 3.34 11.53 27.73
CA GLN A 350 2.93 12.12 29.02
C GLN A 350 3.89 13.22 29.50
N VAL A 351 5.17 13.13 29.14
CA VAL A 351 6.18 14.15 29.43
C VAL A 351 6.06 15.36 28.49
N GLY A 352 5.18 15.30 27.49
CA GLY A 352 4.95 16.40 26.55
C GLY A 352 6.01 16.50 25.44
N ALA A 353 6.68 15.40 25.10
CA ALA A 353 7.62 15.35 24.01
C ALA A 353 6.91 15.59 22.67
N THR A 354 7.60 16.23 21.74
CA THR A 354 7.10 16.44 20.40
C THR A 354 7.22 15.16 19.57
N PRO A 355 6.44 15.00 18.47
CA PRO A 355 6.61 13.88 17.55
C PRO A 355 8.04 13.72 17.02
N THR A 356 8.73 14.83 16.82
CA THR A 356 10.13 14.86 16.36
C THR A 356 11.09 14.29 17.41
N ASP A 357 10.87 14.61 18.70
CA ASP A 357 11.68 14.07 19.80
C ASP A 357 11.51 12.56 19.91
N LEU A 358 10.27 12.07 19.74
CA LEU A 358 9.97 10.64 19.73
C LEU A 358 10.68 9.91 18.58
N ILE A 359 10.67 10.49 17.37
CA ILE A 359 11.39 9.93 16.22
C ILE A 359 12.88 9.83 16.54
N SER A 360 13.48 10.90 17.05
CA SER A 360 14.91 10.93 17.40
C SER A 360 15.29 9.89 18.47
N ILE A 361 14.41 9.69 19.47
CA ILE A 361 14.60 8.65 20.50
C ILE A 361 14.53 7.25 19.86
N LEU A 362 13.53 6.99 19.00
CA LEU A 362 13.38 5.70 18.33
C LEU A 362 14.53 5.41 17.38
N GLU A 363 15.01 6.39 16.63
CA GLU A 363 16.18 6.27 15.77
C GLU A 363 17.46 5.96 16.57
N ALA A 364 17.67 6.65 17.70
CA ALA A 364 18.78 6.37 18.58
C ALA A 364 18.73 4.95 19.16
N LEU A 365 17.53 4.48 19.58
CA LEU A 365 17.32 3.10 20.04
C LEU A 365 17.58 2.08 18.93
N LYS A 366 17.20 2.40 17.69
CA LYS A 366 17.47 1.53 16.53
C LYS A 366 18.97 1.48 16.22
N GLN A 367 19.66 2.62 16.22
CA GLN A 367 21.11 2.69 15.98
C GLN A 367 21.91 1.99 17.08
N ALA A 368 21.45 2.08 18.32
CA ALA A 368 22.04 1.35 19.45
C ALA A 368 21.77 -0.16 19.43
N GLY A 369 20.96 -0.65 18.46
CA GLY A 369 20.55 -2.05 18.40
C GLY A 369 19.54 -2.47 19.49
N ALA A 370 19.03 -1.51 20.25
CA ALA A 370 18.09 -1.78 21.34
C ALA A 370 16.64 -1.94 20.83
N LEU A 371 16.27 -1.33 19.72
CA LEU A 371 14.96 -1.50 19.09
C LEU A 371 15.01 -2.65 18.08
N HIS A 372 14.34 -3.75 18.42
CA HIS A 372 14.19 -4.92 17.56
C HIS A 372 12.95 -4.77 16.67
N ALA A 373 13.00 -3.83 15.74
CA ALA A 373 11.94 -3.57 14.78
C ALA A 373 12.48 -2.74 13.61
N ASP A 374 11.78 -2.76 12.47
CA ASP A 374 12.01 -1.79 11.41
C ASP A 374 11.29 -0.48 11.74
N LEU A 375 12.04 0.62 11.69
CA LEU A 375 11.50 1.96 11.88
C LEU A 375 11.26 2.60 10.51
N VAL A 376 10.00 2.96 10.24
CA VAL A 376 9.56 3.63 9.02
C VAL A 376 9.02 5.00 9.39
N VAL A 377 9.63 6.07 8.90
CA VAL A 377 9.16 7.45 9.08
C VAL A 377 8.48 7.92 7.80
N ILE A 378 7.24 8.44 7.90
CA ILE A 378 6.40 8.89 6.80
C ILE A 378 5.88 10.33 7.02
#